data_3224582eb01545febc7cd90e8e84162d
#
_entry.id   3224582eb01545febc7cd90e8e84162d
#
_cell.length_a   1.000
_cell.length_b   1.000
_cell.length_c   1.000
_cell.angle_alpha   90.00
_cell.angle_beta   90.00
_cell.angle_gamma   90.00
#
_symmetry.space_group_name_H-M   'P 1'
#
loop_
_entity.id
_entity.type
_entity.pdbx_description
1 polymer ?
#
loop_
_entity_poly.entity_id
_entity_poly.type
_entity_poly.pdbx_seq_one_letter_code
_entity_poly.pdbx_strand_id
1 'polypeptide(L)'
;MAATHDLVLEEILAIDIGATSIKSCRVDHDGNLLEVRRRRPTPYPCTPERLVTILSDRIARSASTRVGVGFPGEFTEGRVVRPGNLARSGGVTSAVDPALEHRWEGFELQKVLCTVTGHDVRVVNDATLAALGCCADQGREIVFTLGTGFGLALSVDGEIQKVRDVGAEEFTEGLTYDQALGEHGRGLDEARWRVLLERAIIGFVAEFSADVVHLAGGNARRLSPGMFTSVSCPITIVGNEAALRGAARLFQD
;
A
#
# COMPACT_ATOMS: atom_id res chain seq x y z
N MET A 1 37.14 30.67 2.75
CA MET A 1 36.84 29.29 2.43
C MET A 1 35.47 28.97 3.02
N ALA A 2 34.43 29.05 2.23
CA ALA A 2 33.09 28.68 2.66
C ALA A 2 33.03 27.16 2.62
N ALA A 3 32.74 26.52 3.76
CA ALA A 3 32.45 25.10 3.83
C ALA A 3 31.14 24.86 3.07
N THR A 4 31.21 24.24 1.91
CA THR A 4 30.09 23.60 1.28
C THR A 4 29.60 22.53 2.24
N HIS A 5 28.51 22.82 2.98
CA HIS A 5 27.70 21.78 3.58
C HIS A 5 27.14 20.97 2.39
N ASP A 6 27.77 19.85 2.09
CA ASP A 6 27.10 18.79 1.34
C ASP A 6 25.84 18.45 2.15
N LEU A 7 24.71 18.95 1.69
CA LEU A 7 23.40 18.44 2.10
C LEU A 7 23.40 16.97 1.69
N VAL A 8 23.78 16.09 2.60
CA VAL A 8 23.50 14.66 2.46
C VAL A 8 21.98 14.58 2.38
N LEU A 9 21.47 14.50 1.16
CA LEU A 9 20.05 14.26 0.91
C LEU A 9 19.71 12.99 1.67
N GLU A 10 18.91 13.12 2.74
CA GLU A 10 18.54 11.97 3.56
C GLU A 10 17.73 11.00 2.71
N GLU A 11 18.39 9.90 2.35
CA GLU A 11 17.77 8.83 1.58
C GLU A 11 16.88 7.97 2.49
N ILE A 12 15.69 7.64 2.01
CA ILE A 12 14.73 6.79 2.71
C ILE A 12 14.67 5.44 1.98
N LEU A 13 14.75 4.35 2.72
CA LEU A 13 14.44 3.04 2.19
C LEU A 13 12.92 2.84 2.20
N ALA A 14 12.31 2.84 1.04
CA ALA A 14 10.90 2.52 0.86
C ALA A 14 10.71 1.01 0.72
N ILE A 15 9.74 0.43 1.45
CA ILE A 15 9.36 -0.98 1.36
C ILE A 15 7.85 -1.06 1.23
N ASP A 16 7.36 -1.71 0.18
CA ASP A 16 5.94 -2.00 -0.07
C ASP A 16 5.73 -3.51 0.03
N ILE A 17 5.04 -3.94 1.09
CA ILE A 17 4.72 -5.34 1.34
C ILE A 17 3.37 -5.65 0.69
N GLY A 18 3.40 -6.39 -0.41
CA GLY A 18 2.18 -6.89 -1.03
C GLY A 18 1.97 -8.37 -0.77
N ALA A 19 0.75 -8.86 -1.01
CA ALA A 19 0.42 -10.27 -0.84
C ALA A 19 1.25 -11.23 -1.71
N THR A 20 1.69 -10.79 -2.89
CA THR A 20 2.48 -11.63 -3.81
C THR A 20 3.96 -11.28 -3.85
N SER A 21 4.32 -10.06 -3.50
CA SER A 21 5.72 -9.62 -3.53
C SER A 21 5.99 -8.42 -2.63
N ILE A 22 7.16 -8.43 -2.03
CA ILE A 22 7.75 -7.31 -1.30
C ILE A 22 8.61 -6.53 -2.29
N LYS A 23 8.34 -5.24 -2.43
CA LYS A 23 9.09 -4.32 -3.29
C LYS A 23 9.88 -3.36 -2.40
N SER A 24 11.06 -2.93 -2.84
CA SER A 24 11.84 -1.93 -2.12
C SER A 24 12.70 -1.11 -3.06
N CYS A 25 12.94 0.14 -2.70
CA CYS A 25 13.76 1.09 -3.43
C CYS A 25 14.27 2.16 -2.46
N ARG A 26 15.44 2.74 -2.70
CA ARG A 26 15.81 3.99 -2.05
C ARG A 26 15.15 5.15 -2.78
N VAL A 27 14.63 6.08 -2.02
CA VAL A 27 14.03 7.32 -2.53
C VAL A 27 14.70 8.52 -1.88
N ASP A 28 14.69 9.65 -2.57
CA ASP A 28 15.09 10.93 -1.98
C ASP A 28 13.95 11.54 -1.15
N HIS A 29 14.20 12.70 -0.57
CA HIS A 29 13.23 13.46 0.22
C HIS A 29 11.93 13.78 -0.56
N ASP A 30 12.03 13.97 -1.88
CA ASP A 30 10.89 14.30 -2.74
C ASP A 30 10.16 13.04 -3.26
N GLY A 31 10.59 11.85 -2.84
CA GLY A 31 10.02 10.57 -3.27
C GLY A 31 10.48 10.11 -4.65
N ASN A 32 11.54 10.70 -5.23
CA ASN A 32 12.10 10.19 -6.48
C ASN A 32 12.91 8.92 -6.22
N LEU A 33 12.74 7.92 -7.10
CA LEU A 33 13.45 6.66 -6.98
C LEU A 33 14.93 6.85 -7.34
N LEU A 34 15.83 6.47 -6.44
CA LEU A 34 17.29 6.60 -6.61
C LEU A 34 17.94 5.36 -7.20
N GLU A 35 17.24 4.24 -7.24
CA GLU A 35 17.75 2.97 -7.78
C GLU A 35 16.63 2.18 -8.47
N VAL A 36 17.00 1.14 -9.19
CA VAL A 36 16.04 0.20 -9.75
C VAL A 36 15.32 -0.53 -8.62
N ARG A 37 14.01 -0.53 -8.67
CA ARG A 37 13.16 -1.21 -7.71
C ARG A 37 13.50 -2.69 -7.61
N ARG A 38 13.79 -3.15 -6.40
CA ARG A 38 13.96 -4.57 -6.08
C ARG A 38 12.62 -5.21 -5.80
N ARG A 39 12.47 -6.46 -6.17
CA ARG A 39 11.28 -7.26 -5.91
C ARG A 39 11.68 -8.66 -5.47
N ARG A 40 11.00 -9.17 -4.45
CA ARG A 40 11.09 -10.58 -4.03
C ARG A 40 9.68 -11.13 -3.78
N PRO A 41 9.43 -12.44 -3.97
CA PRO A 41 8.18 -13.07 -3.60
C PRO A 41 7.90 -12.90 -2.10
N THR A 42 6.64 -12.63 -1.73
CA THR A 42 6.18 -12.74 -0.35
C THR A 42 6.20 -14.21 0.05
N PRO A 43 6.85 -14.58 1.15
CA PRO A 43 6.91 -15.98 1.56
C PRO A 43 5.56 -16.44 2.11
N TYR A 44 5.24 -17.70 1.90
CA TYR A 44 4.12 -18.34 2.56
C TYR A 44 4.57 -19.65 3.23
N PRO A 45 4.12 -19.95 4.46
CA PRO A 45 3.43 -19.04 5.36
C PRO A 45 4.30 -17.83 5.71
N CYS A 46 3.67 -16.64 5.83
CA CYS A 46 4.33 -15.40 6.21
C CYS A 46 4.08 -15.11 7.70
N THR A 47 4.92 -15.67 8.58
CA THR A 47 4.81 -15.38 10.02
C THR A 47 5.45 -14.02 10.34
N PRO A 48 5.07 -13.36 11.48
CA PRO A 48 5.68 -12.11 11.92
C PRO A 48 7.22 -12.18 11.93
N GLU A 49 7.79 -13.22 12.51
CA GLU A 49 9.24 -13.38 12.66
C GLU A 49 9.92 -13.56 11.31
N ARG A 50 9.29 -14.32 10.41
CA ARG A 50 9.81 -14.52 9.05
C ARG A 50 9.83 -13.21 8.26
N LEU A 51 8.77 -12.40 8.40
CA LEU A 51 8.72 -11.08 7.76
C LEU A 51 9.77 -10.16 8.37
N VAL A 52 9.87 -10.07 9.70
CA VAL A 52 10.90 -9.27 10.38
C VAL A 52 12.29 -9.64 9.89
N THR A 53 12.64 -10.93 9.81
CA THR A 53 13.94 -11.39 9.30
C THR A 53 14.20 -10.87 7.88
N ILE A 54 13.21 -10.98 7.01
CA ILE A 54 13.32 -10.54 5.61
C ILE A 54 13.52 -9.04 5.48
N LEU A 55 12.77 -8.26 6.27
CA LEU A 55 12.86 -6.82 6.25
C LEU A 55 14.19 -6.35 6.86
N SER A 56 14.60 -6.93 7.99
CA SER A 56 15.88 -6.62 8.63
C SER A 56 17.07 -6.89 7.71
N ASP A 57 17.07 -8.01 6.99
CA ASP A 57 18.09 -8.31 5.98
C ASP A 57 18.14 -7.27 4.84
N ARG A 58 16.98 -6.74 4.44
CA ARG A 58 16.91 -5.71 3.40
C ARG A 58 17.38 -4.36 3.93
N ILE A 59 17.00 -4.00 5.16
CA ILE A 59 17.37 -2.77 5.85
C ILE A 59 18.89 -2.75 6.07
N ALA A 60 19.48 -3.81 6.58
CA ALA A 60 20.92 -3.92 6.84
C ALA A 60 21.80 -3.75 5.58
N ARG A 61 21.22 -3.95 4.38
CA ARG A 61 21.91 -3.75 3.09
C ARG A 61 21.65 -2.37 2.48
N SER A 62 20.97 -1.48 3.19
CA SER A 62 20.73 -0.09 2.77
C SER A 62 21.66 0.84 3.51
N ALA A 63 22.05 1.92 2.85
CA ALA A 63 22.75 3.03 3.51
C ALA A 63 21.80 3.99 4.23
N SER A 64 20.48 3.85 3.99
CA SER A 64 19.45 4.73 4.56
C SER A 64 19.25 4.44 6.04
N THR A 65 19.15 5.47 6.85
CA THR A 65 18.83 5.37 8.30
C THR A 65 17.35 5.44 8.58
N ARG A 66 16.55 5.91 7.62
CA ARG A 66 15.08 6.01 7.65
C ARG A 66 14.45 4.97 6.75
N VAL A 67 13.39 4.32 7.22
CA VAL A 67 12.71 3.23 6.50
C VAL A 67 11.20 3.42 6.56
N GLY A 68 10.57 3.68 5.41
CA GLY A 68 9.12 3.73 5.27
C GLY A 68 8.55 2.39 4.77
N VAL A 69 7.58 1.84 5.47
CA VAL A 69 7.02 0.51 5.18
C VAL A 69 5.52 0.56 4.99
N GLY A 70 5.02 0.03 3.86
CA GLY A 70 3.60 -0.26 3.63
C GLY A 70 3.26 -1.70 4.01
N PHE A 71 2.25 -1.88 4.86
CA PHE A 71 1.79 -3.19 5.33
C PHE A 71 0.44 -3.55 4.70
N PRO A 72 0.25 -4.77 4.16
CA PRO A 72 -0.97 -5.18 3.47
C PRO A 72 -2.03 -5.70 4.46
N GLY A 73 -2.80 -4.81 5.03
CA GLY A 73 -3.86 -5.13 5.98
C GLY A 73 -4.14 -3.97 6.92
N GLU A 74 -4.96 -4.20 7.92
CA GLU A 74 -5.30 -3.16 8.89
C GLU A 74 -4.14 -2.94 9.87
N PHE A 75 -3.66 -1.69 9.92
CA PHE A 75 -2.53 -1.29 10.73
C PHE A 75 -2.84 0.01 11.48
N THR A 76 -2.60 0.04 12.78
CA THR A 76 -2.91 1.20 13.63
C THR A 76 -1.88 1.33 14.74
N GLU A 77 -1.38 2.55 14.96
CA GLU A 77 -0.47 2.90 16.06
C GLU A 77 0.76 1.95 16.19
N GLY A 78 1.35 1.61 15.06
CA GLY A 78 2.53 0.74 15.03
C GLY A 78 2.24 -0.76 15.16
N ARG A 79 0.96 -1.18 15.19
CA ARG A 79 0.50 -2.55 15.42
C ARG A 79 -0.34 -3.08 14.26
N VAL A 80 -0.22 -4.37 14.04
CA VAL A 80 -1.09 -5.10 13.13
C VAL A 80 -2.43 -5.38 13.82
N VAL A 81 -3.53 -4.93 13.23
CA VAL A 81 -4.89 -5.26 13.66
C VAL A 81 -5.38 -6.51 12.91
N ARG A 82 -5.25 -6.51 11.59
CA ARG A 82 -5.53 -7.66 10.72
C ARG A 82 -4.45 -7.79 9.65
N PRO A 83 -3.88 -8.98 9.46
CA PRO A 83 -2.75 -9.18 8.54
C PRO A 83 -3.17 -9.33 7.07
N GLY A 84 -4.44 -9.23 6.74
CA GLY A 84 -4.94 -9.41 5.39
C GLY A 84 -4.50 -10.74 4.77
N ASN A 85 -3.99 -10.71 3.56
CA ASN A 85 -3.54 -11.91 2.86
C ASN A 85 -2.34 -12.62 3.50
N LEU A 86 -1.62 -11.98 4.43
CA LEU A 86 -0.50 -12.62 5.15
C LEU A 86 -0.98 -13.68 6.16
N ALA A 87 -2.28 -13.70 6.52
CA ALA A 87 -2.89 -14.75 7.31
C ALA A 87 -3.09 -16.09 6.56
N ARG A 88 -2.66 -16.19 5.30
CA ARG A 88 -2.80 -17.41 4.48
C ARG A 88 -1.52 -18.22 4.53
N SER A 89 -1.62 -19.55 4.72
CA SER A 89 -0.44 -20.41 4.84
C SER A 89 0.10 -20.88 3.48
N GLY A 90 -0.77 -21.08 2.50
CA GLY A 90 -0.43 -21.64 1.18
C GLY A 90 -0.38 -20.61 0.02
N GLY A 91 -0.42 -19.31 0.32
CA GLY A 91 -0.46 -18.24 -0.68
C GLY A 91 -1.83 -17.61 -0.84
N VAL A 92 -1.94 -16.63 -1.73
CA VAL A 92 -3.11 -15.73 -1.85
C VAL A 92 -4.43 -16.42 -2.20
N THR A 93 -4.38 -17.63 -2.75
CA THR A 93 -5.57 -18.42 -3.11
C THR A 93 -5.97 -19.44 -2.04
N SER A 94 -5.13 -19.65 -1.01
CA SER A 94 -5.46 -20.57 0.07
C SER A 94 -6.43 -19.94 1.06
N ALA A 95 -7.10 -20.77 1.87
CA ALA A 95 -7.91 -20.28 2.98
C ALA A 95 -7.05 -19.49 3.99
N VAL A 96 -7.68 -18.61 4.75
CA VAL A 96 -7.09 -17.98 5.93
C VAL A 96 -6.77 -19.07 6.94
N ASP A 97 -5.59 -18.98 7.54
CA ASP A 97 -5.14 -19.83 8.63
C ASP A 97 -5.35 -19.08 9.97
N PRO A 98 -6.33 -19.48 10.79
CA PRO A 98 -6.66 -18.76 12.03
C PRO A 98 -5.48 -18.71 13.02
N ALA A 99 -4.62 -19.74 13.03
CA ALA A 99 -3.46 -19.76 13.92
C ALA A 99 -2.41 -18.73 13.48
N LEU A 100 -2.23 -18.56 12.17
CA LEU A 100 -1.34 -17.55 11.61
C LEU A 100 -1.93 -16.14 11.78
N GLU A 101 -3.24 -15.98 11.59
CA GLU A 101 -3.93 -14.69 11.82
C GLU A 101 -3.75 -14.24 13.28
N HIS A 102 -3.99 -15.14 14.24
CA HIS A 102 -3.81 -14.85 15.67
C HIS A 102 -2.37 -14.47 16.04
N ARG A 103 -1.36 -15.01 15.37
CA ARG A 103 0.05 -14.63 15.58
C ARG A 103 0.37 -13.21 15.15
N TRP A 104 -0.39 -12.67 14.20
CA TRP A 104 -0.25 -11.31 13.73
C TRP A 104 -1.00 -10.29 14.57
N GLU A 105 -2.09 -10.71 15.23
CA GLU A 105 -2.96 -9.83 15.99
C GLU A 105 -2.20 -9.11 17.10
N GLY A 106 -2.24 -7.77 17.08
CA GLY A 106 -1.53 -6.92 18.03
C GLY A 106 -0.01 -6.89 17.87
N PHE A 107 0.58 -7.54 16.85
CA PHE A 107 2.02 -7.58 16.66
C PHE A 107 2.59 -6.18 16.41
N GLU A 108 3.53 -5.74 17.25
CA GLU A 108 4.15 -4.41 17.24
C GLU A 108 5.24 -4.30 16.16
N LEU A 109 4.86 -4.47 14.87
CA LEU A 109 5.81 -4.60 13.76
C LEU A 109 6.79 -3.42 13.70
N GLN A 110 6.31 -2.18 13.83
CA GLN A 110 7.16 -0.99 13.79
C GLN A 110 8.20 -1.01 14.90
N LYS A 111 7.77 -1.23 16.14
CA LYS A 111 8.66 -1.26 17.31
C LYS A 111 9.71 -2.37 17.21
N VAL A 112 9.29 -3.56 16.75
CA VAL A 112 10.21 -4.70 16.57
C VAL A 112 11.26 -4.36 15.51
N LEU A 113 10.85 -3.80 14.36
CA LEU A 113 11.80 -3.41 13.31
C LEU A 113 12.77 -2.31 13.79
N CYS A 114 12.28 -1.26 14.47
CA CYS A 114 13.15 -0.23 15.06
C CYS A 114 14.18 -0.87 16.01
N THR A 115 13.73 -1.76 16.89
CA THR A 115 14.59 -2.40 17.91
C THR A 115 15.65 -3.31 17.28
N VAL A 116 15.24 -4.14 16.31
CA VAL A 116 16.14 -5.14 15.70
C VAL A 116 17.14 -4.49 14.76
N THR A 117 16.75 -3.42 14.06
CA THR A 117 17.59 -2.81 13.02
C THR A 117 18.34 -1.57 13.49
N GLY A 118 17.90 -0.92 14.56
CA GLY A 118 18.45 0.36 15.02
C GLY A 118 18.13 1.54 14.11
N HIS A 119 17.17 1.39 13.18
CA HIS A 119 16.76 2.42 12.22
C HIS A 119 15.47 3.11 12.66
N ASP A 120 15.24 4.33 12.17
CA ASP A 120 13.91 4.98 12.27
C ASP A 120 12.98 4.34 11.24
N VAL A 121 12.14 3.41 11.70
CA VAL A 121 11.18 2.68 10.86
C VAL A 121 9.79 3.20 11.13
N ARG A 122 9.10 3.68 10.08
CA ARG A 122 7.68 4.07 10.13
C ARG A 122 6.86 3.11 9.27
N VAL A 123 5.80 2.56 9.86
CA VAL A 123 4.94 1.57 9.19
C VAL A 123 3.53 2.12 9.10
N VAL A 124 2.94 2.06 7.91
CA VAL A 124 1.53 2.41 7.66
C VAL A 124 0.88 1.33 6.80
N ASN A 125 -0.43 1.40 6.61
CA ASN A 125 -1.12 0.56 5.63
C ASN A 125 -0.61 0.86 4.19
N ASP A 126 -0.61 -0.13 3.31
CA ASP A 126 -0.10 -0.03 1.94
C ASP A 126 -0.88 0.97 1.05
N ALA A 127 -2.21 1.06 1.22
CA ALA A 127 -3.02 2.06 0.54
C ALA A 127 -2.74 3.47 1.07
N THR A 128 -2.54 3.63 2.38
CA THR A 128 -2.07 4.87 3.00
C THR A 128 -0.73 5.29 2.42
N LEU A 129 0.23 4.37 2.32
CA LEU A 129 1.54 4.67 1.75
C LEU A 129 1.43 5.10 0.28
N ALA A 130 0.54 4.46 -0.50
CA ALA A 130 0.27 4.86 -1.88
C ALA A 130 -0.35 6.26 -1.96
N ALA A 131 -1.28 6.60 -1.06
CA ALA A 131 -1.90 7.92 -1.00
C ALA A 131 -0.88 9.01 -0.70
N LEU A 132 -0.01 8.82 0.28
CA LEU A 132 1.10 9.73 0.55
C LEU A 132 1.99 9.99 -0.67
N GLY A 133 2.07 9.04 -1.60
CA GLY A 133 2.91 9.16 -2.79
C GLY A 133 2.24 9.75 -4.02
N CYS A 134 0.95 10.04 -3.98
CA CYS A 134 0.21 10.55 -5.15
C CYS A 134 -0.81 11.65 -4.86
N CYS A 135 -1.29 11.82 -3.64
CA CYS A 135 -2.23 12.87 -3.31
C CYS A 135 -1.53 14.24 -3.23
N ALA A 136 -2.24 15.26 -3.67
CA ALA A 136 -1.87 16.66 -3.49
C ALA A 136 -2.23 17.15 -2.08
N ASP A 137 -1.85 18.39 -1.77
CA ASP A 137 -2.11 18.98 -0.46
C ASP A 137 -3.43 19.80 -0.46
N GLN A 138 -4.35 19.49 -1.36
CA GLN A 138 -5.64 20.22 -1.50
C GLN A 138 -6.76 19.30 -1.98
N GLY A 139 -7.96 19.49 -1.42
CA GLY A 139 -9.16 18.78 -1.81
C GLY A 139 -9.29 17.39 -1.21
N ARG A 140 -10.28 16.65 -1.69
CA ARG A 140 -10.64 15.30 -1.23
C ARG A 140 -10.23 14.29 -2.30
N GLU A 141 -9.21 13.53 -2.01
CA GLU A 141 -8.64 12.59 -2.97
C GLU A 141 -8.76 11.15 -2.48
N ILE A 142 -9.28 10.28 -3.33
CA ILE A 142 -9.38 8.85 -3.03
C ILE A 142 -8.30 8.10 -3.80
N VAL A 143 -7.64 7.17 -3.13
CA VAL A 143 -6.70 6.24 -3.75
C VAL A 143 -7.22 4.82 -3.64
N PHE A 144 -7.37 4.16 -4.79
CA PHE A 144 -7.62 2.73 -4.85
C PHE A 144 -6.35 1.98 -5.21
N THR A 145 -5.95 1.02 -4.38
CA THR A 145 -4.85 0.11 -4.71
C THR A 145 -5.41 -1.18 -5.30
N LEU A 146 -5.15 -1.37 -6.60
CA LEU A 146 -5.64 -2.51 -7.40
C LEU A 146 -4.53 -3.55 -7.55
N GLY A 147 -4.58 -4.57 -6.74
CA GLY A 147 -3.57 -5.64 -6.68
C GLY A 147 -4.20 -7.01 -6.51
N THR A 148 -3.66 -7.83 -5.62
CA THR A 148 -4.25 -9.12 -5.20
C THR A 148 -5.62 -8.89 -4.59
N GLY A 149 -5.76 -7.85 -3.77
CA GLY A 149 -7.01 -7.34 -3.21
C GLY A 149 -7.32 -5.94 -3.71
N PHE A 150 -8.22 -5.28 -2.99
CA PHE A 150 -8.71 -3.92 -3.22
C PHE A 150 -8.50 -3.07 -1.97
N GLY A 151 -7.61 -2.08 -2.06
CA GLY A 151 -7.34 -1.16 -0.95
C GLY A 151 -7.92 0.22 -1.22
N LEU A 152 -8.23 0.93 -0.14
CA LEU A 152 -8.83 2.26 -0.13
C LEU A 152 -8.06 3.17 0.84
N ALA A 153 -7.74 4.38 0.37
CA ALA A 153 -7.28 5.46 1.23
C ALA A 153 -7.97 6.77 0.83
N LEU A 154 -8.14 7.67 1.79
CA LEU A 154 -8.70 9.01 1.60
C LEU A 154 -7.70 10.03 2.12
N SER A 155 -7.42 11.06 1.31
CA SER A 155 -6.72 12.27 1.71
C SER A 155 -7.69 13.46 1.67
N VAL A 156 -7.60 14.32 2.67
CA VAL A 156 -8.34 15.59 2.71
C VAL A 156 -7.32 16.68 3.00
N ASP A 157 -7.13 17.58 2.05
CA ASP A 157 -6.15 18.67 2.12
C ASP A 157 -4.73 18.18 2.51
N GLY A 158 -4.32 17.05 1.94
CA GLY A 158 -3.02 16.43 2.18
C GLY A 158 -2.95 15.52 3.41
N GLU A 159 -3.94 15.55 4.29
CA GLU A 159 -4.00 14.72 5.49
C GLU A 159 -4.71 13.38 5.22
N ILE A 160 -4.04 12.28 5.51
CA ILE A 160 -4.64 10.94 5.37
C ILE A 160 -5.69 10.74 6.46
N GLN A 161 -6.90 10.45 6.02
CA GLN A 161 -8.03 10.17 6.89
C GLN A 161 -8.10 8.68 7.24
N LYS A 162 -8.55 8.38 8.46
CA LYS A 162 -8.84 7.00 8.83
C LYS A 162 -10.12 6.55 8.10
N VAL A 163 -9.99 5.57 7.23
CA VAL A 163 -11.11 4.91 6.56
C VAL A 163 -11.17 3.45 6.97
N ARG A 164 -12.35 2.83 6.81
CA ARG A 164 -12.52 1.41 7.07
C ARG A 164 -11.77 0.56 6.02
N ASP A 165 -11.29 -0.60 6.44
CA ASP A 165 -10.79 -1.60 5.50
C ASP A 165 -11.98 -2.32 4.84
N VAL A 166 -12.21 -2.01 3.58
CA VAL A 166 -13.36 -2.53 2.82
C VAL A 166 -13.07 -3.87 2.14
N GLY A 167 -11.83 -4.30 2.07
CA GLY A 167 -11.44 -5.48 1.28
C GLY A 167 -12.27 -6.73 1.58
N ALA A 168 -12.56 -6.98 2.86
CA ALA A 168 -13.35 -8.13 3.32
C ALA A 168 -14.86 -7.87 3.39
N GLU A 169 -15.34 -6.64 3.16
CA GLU A 169 -16.76 -6.31 3.15
C GLU A 169 -17.46 -6.87 1.90
N GLU A 170 -18.74 -7.23 2.03
CA GLU A 170 -19.55 -7.65 0.89
C GLU A 170 -19.77 -6.46 -0.05
N PHE A 171 -19.49 -6.69 -1.33
CA PHE A 171 -19.65 -5.67 -2.37
C PHE A 171 -20.82 -6.00 -3.31
N THR A 172 -20.89 -7.23 -3.80
CA THR A 172 -21.91 -7.63 -4.79
C THR A 172 -22.04 -9.14 -4.89
N GLU A 173 -23.29 -9.64 -4.99
CA GLU A 173 -23.58 -11.06 -5.30
C GLU A 173 -22.86 -12.06 -4.37
N GLY A 174 -22.72 -11.72 -3.09
CA GLY A 174 -22.01 -12.53 -2.11
C GLY A 174 -20.48 -12.51 -2.26
N LEU A 175 -19.93 -11.63 -3.09
CA LEU A 175 -18.50 -11.40 -3.22
C LEU A 175 -18.04 -10.18 -2.42
N THR A 176 -16.89 -10.28 -1.77
CA THR A 176 -16.24 -9.13 -1.12
C THR A 176 -15.57 -8.22 -2.16
N TYR A 177 -15.20 -7.00 -1.75
CA TYR A 177 -14.42 -6.10 -2.59
C TYR A 177 -13.13 -6.77 -3.11
N ASP A 178 -12.40 -7.47 -2.26
CA ASP A 178 -11.19 -8.21 -2.64
C ASP A 178 -11.47 -9.28 -3.70
N GLN A 179 -12.55 -10.04 -3.54
CA GLN A 179 -12.92 -11.11 -4.47
C GLN A 179 -13.38 -10.55 -5.81
N ALA A 180 -14.17 -9.48 -5.80
CA ALA A 180 -14.72 -8.88 -7.01
C ALA A 180 -13.73 -8.01 -7.77
N LEU A 181 -12.92 -7.19 -7.05
CA LEU A 181 -12.09 -6.15 -7.63
C LEU A 181 -10.58 -6.45 -7.58
N GLY A 182 -10.16 -7.47 -6.84
CA GLY A 182 -8.79 -7.95 -6.81
C GLY A 182 -8.40 -8.75 -8.06
N GLU A 183 -7.17 -9.26 -8.07
CA GLU A 183 -6.60 -10.04 -9.19
C GLU A 183 -7.43 -11.26 -9.56
N HIS A 184 -8.07 -11.91 -8.58
CA HIS A 184 -8.92 -13.08 -8.83
C HIS A 184 -10.12 -12.71 -9.69
N GLY A 185 -10.92 -11.72 -9.28
CA GLY A 185 -12.10 -11.27 -10.04
C GLY A 185 -11.74 -10.80 -11.44
N ARG A 186 -10.64 -10.03 -11.55
CA ARG A 186 -10.09 -9.60 -12.85
C ARG A 186 -9.70 -10.78 -13.74
N GLY A 187 -9.06 -11.80 -13.18
CA GLY A 187 -8.60 -12.98 -13.92
C GLY A 187 -9.73 -13.86 -14.43
N LEU A 188 -10.88 -13.84 -13.78
CA LEU A 188 -12.07 -14.57 -14.23
C LEU A 188 -12.77 -13.89 -15.40
N ASP A 189 -12.98 -12.58 -15.32
CA ASP A 189 -13.66 -11.77 -16.36
C ASP A 189 -13.22 -10.31 -16.24
N GLU A 190 -12.30 -9.90 -17.10
CA GLU A 190 -11.76 -8.54 -17.09
C GLU A 190 -12.80 -7.49 -17.49
N ALA A 191 -13.77 -7.83 -18.35
CA ALA A 191 -14.80 -6.89 -18.78
C ALA A 191 -15.78 -6.62 -17.63
N ARG A 192 -16.25 -7.68 -16.95
CA ARG A 192 -17.07 -7.56 -15.74
C ARG A 192 -16.33 -6.84 -14.63
N TRP A 193 -15.06 -7.16 -14.41
CA TRP A 193 -14.22 -6.52 -13.41
C TRP A 193 -14.18 -4.99 -13.60
N ARG A 194 -14.04 -4.50 -14.84
CA ARG A 194 -14.04 -3.06 -15.14
C ARG A 194 -15.38 -2.41 -14.81
N VAL A 195 -16.50 -3.05 -15.14
CA VAL A 195 -17.85 -2.54 -14.79
C VAL A 195 -18.02 -2.46 -13.27
N LEU A 196 -17.60 -3.49 -12.55
CA LEU A 196 -17.68 -3.51 -11.09
C LEU A 196 -16.76 -2.47 -10.46
N LEU A 197 -15.56 -2.28 -11.01
CA LEU A 197 -14.63 -1.25 -10.54
C LEU A 197 -15.22 0.16 -10.73
N GLU A 198 -15.79 0.47 -11.91
CA GLU A 198 -16.44 1.75 -12.14
C GLU A 198 -17.58 1.99 -11.16
N ARG A 199 -18.41 0.97 -10.89
CA ARG A 199 -19.49 1.04 -9.89
C ARG A 199 -18.95 1.33 -8.49
N ALA A 200 -17.86 0.69 -8.07
CA ALA A 200 -17.23 0.95 -6.79
C ALA A 200 -16.68 2.38 -6.71
N ILE A 201 -15.98 2.83 -7.76
CA ILE A 201 -15.47 4.20 -7.85
C ILE A 201 -16.60 5.22 -7.68
N ILE A 202 -17.70 5.09 -8.42
CA ILE A 202 -18.85 5.98 -8.34
C ILE A 202 -19.41 6.00 -6.91
N GLY A 203 -19.56 4.84 -6.28
CA GLY A 203 -20.05 4.74 -4.90
C GLY A 203 -19.17 5.49 -3.90
N PHE A 204 -17.86 5.28 -3.95
CA PHE A 204 -16.92 5.95 -3.05
C PHE A 204 -16.74 7.45 -3.35
N VAL A 205 -16.79 7.85 -4.62
CA VAL A 205 -16.80 9.27 -5.00
C VAL A 205 -17.99 9.99 -4.38
N ALA A 206 -19.17 9.36 -4.40
CA ALA A 206 -20.37 9.92 -3.76
C ALA A 206 -20.28 9.91 -2.23
N GLU A 207 -19.80 8.79 -1.63
CA GLU A 207 -19.67 8.64 -0.18
C GLU A 207 -18.73 9.68 0.44
N PHE A 208 -17.58 9.90 -0.19
CA PHE A 208 -16.55 10.81 0.33
C PHE A 208 -16.58 12.21 -0.30
N SER A 209 -17.45 12.46 -1.26
CA SER A 209 -17.48 13.72 -2.04
C SER A 209 -16.11 14.03 -2.63
N ALA A 210 -15.53 13.06 -3.32
CA ALA A 210 -14.15 13.16 -3.79
C ALA A 210 -14.02 14.07 -5.00
N ASP A 211 -12.95 14.86 -5.01
CA ASP A 211 -12.58 15.78 -6.10
C ASP A 211 -11.72 15.07 -7.16
N VAL A 212 -10.92 14.06 -6.74
CA VAL A 212 -10.00 13.30 -7.60
C VAL A 212 -9.93 11.84 -7.16
N VAL A 213 -9.77 10.95 -8.12
CA VAL A 213 -9.52 9.51 -7.89
C VAL A 213 -8.16 9.12 -8.46
N HIS A 214 -7.35 8.44 -7.65
CA HIS A 214 -6.10 7.83 -8.06
C HIS A 214 -6.22 6.31 -8.09
N LEU A 215 -5.85 5.69 -9.22
CA LEU A 215 -5.78 4.24 -9.37
C LEU A 215 -4.32 3.81 -9.32
N ALA A 216 -3.95 3.13 -8.24
CA ALA A 216 -2.61 2.61 -7.96
C ALA A 216 -2.58 1.08 -8.03
N GLY A 217 -1.40 0.49 -7.93
CA GLY A 217 -1.21 -0.95 -7.89
C GLY A 217 -0.98 -1.60 -9.25
N GLY A 218 -0.79 -2.93 -9.23
CA GLY A 218 -0.38 -3.71 -10.42
C GLY A 218 -1.41 -3.73 -11.53
N ASN A 219 -2.68 -3.80 -11.19
CA ASN A 219 -3.79 -3.88 -12.14
C ASN A 219 -4.15 -2.52 -12.73
N ALA A 220 -3.84 -1.41 -12.06
CA ALA A 220 -4.09 -0.07 -12.58
C ALA A 220 -3.40 0.20 -13.93
N ARG A 221 -2.26 -0.45 -14.21
CA ARG A 221 -1.54 -0.31 -15.49
C ARG A 221 -2.31 -0.79 -16.72
N ARG A 222 -3.40 -1.52 -16.52
CA ARG A 222 -4.30 -2.01 -17.59
C ARG A 222 -5.43 -1.06 -17.89
N LEU A 223 -5.53 0.02 -17.11
CA LEU A 223 -6.61 0.99 -17.15
C LEU A 223 -6.12 2.30 -17.79
N SER A 224 -7.08 3.06 -18.31
CA SER A 224 -6.88 4.44 -18.70
C SER A 224 -8.06 5.28 -18.18
N PRO A 225 -7.86 6.58 -17.89
CA PRO A 225 -8.94 7.44 -17.39
C PRO A 225 -10.20 7.43 -18.28
N GLY A 226 -10.03 7.39 -19.59
CA GLY A 226 -11.15 7.36 -20.55
C GLY A 226 -12.03 6.10 -20.52
N MET A 227 -11.68 5.08 -19.73
CA MET A 227 -12.53 3.91 -19.51
C MET A 227 -13.66 4.16 -18.51
N PHE A 228 -13.61 5.25 -17.73
CA PHE A 228 -14.51 5.56 -16.62
C PHE A 228 -15.36 6.79 -16.92
N THR A 229 -16.21 6.69 -17.95
CA THR A 229 -16.96 7.85 -18.47
C THR A 229 -18.11 8.28 -17.58
N SER A 230 -18.55 7.44 -16.64
CA SER A 230 -19.65 7.73 -15.71
C SER A 230 -19.17 8.32 -14.39
N VAL A 231 -17.86 8.40 -14.16
CA VAL A 231 -17.30 8.98 -12.94
C VAL A 231 -17.26 10.50 -13.06
N SER A 232 -17.78 11.20 -12.06
CA SER A 232 -18.00 12.66 -12.09
C SER A 232 -16.75 13.50 -11.83
N CYS A 233 -15.63 12.90 -11.40
CA CYS A 233 -14.39 13.61 -11.10
C CYS A 233 -13.21 13.04 -11.91
N PRO A 234 -12.09 13.76 -12.02
CA PRO A 234 -10.89 13.30 -12.69
C PRO A 234 -10.34 11.99 -12.10
N ILE A 235 -9.85 11.11 -12.98
CA ILE A 235 -9.16 9.88 -12.62
C ILE A 235 -7.72 9.94 -13.09
N THR A 236 -6.79 9.58 -12.20
CA THR A 236 -5.34 9.50 -12.49
C THR A 236 -4.84 8.07 -12.30
N ILE A 237 -4.04 7.59 -13.23
CA ILE A 237 -3.37 6.29 -13.10
C ILE A 237 -1.94 6.52 -12.59
N VAL A 238 -1.66 6.11 -11.35
CA VAL A 238 -0.37 6.37 -10.68
C VAL A 238 0.55 5.14 -10.61
N GLY A 239 0.03 3.98 -10.98
CA GLY A 239 0.84 2.77 -11.12
C GLY A 239 1.40 2.19 -9.82
N ASN A 240 2.51 1.43 -9.93
CA ASN A 240 3.09 0.64 -8.84
C ASN A 240 4.11 1.37 -7.97
N GLU A 241 4.44 2.61 -8.28
CA GLU A 241 5.52 3.34 -7.60
C GLU A 241 4.99 4.29 -6.54
N ALA A 242 3.68 4.56 -6.54
CA ALA A 242 3.06 5.46 -5.57
C ALA A 242 3.45 5.11 -4.12
N ALA A 243 3.30 3.85 -3.71
CA ALA A 243 3.66 3.42 -2.36
C ALA A 243 5.15 3.63 -2.04
N LEU A 244 6.06 3.42 -3.00
CA LEU A 244 7.49 3.68 -2.77
C LEU A 244 7.77 5.18 -2.63
N ARG A 245 7.14 6.02 -3.45
CA ARG A 245 7.27 7.49 -3.37
C ARG A 245 6.72 8.02 -2.05
N GLY A 246 5.61 7.45 -1.57
CA GLY A 246 4.95 7.86 -0.32
C GLY A 246 5.80 7.63 0.93
N ALA A 247 6.81 6.76 0.87
CA ALA A 247 7.69 6.54 2.00
C ALA A 247 8.45 7.81 2.43
N ALA A 248 8.75 8.71 1.48
CA ALA A 248 9.39 9.99 1.78
C ALA A 248 8.50 10.88 2.66
N ARG A 249 7.19 10.92 2.37
CA ARG A 249 6.23 11.74 3.12
C ARG A 249 6.06 11.31 4.58
N LEU A 250 6.40 10.08 4.92
CA LEU A 250 6.39 9.63 6.33
C LEU A 250 7.40 10.38 7.20
N PHE A 251 8.41 11.03 6.63
CA PHE A 251 9.50 11.71 7.33
C PHE A 251 9.55 13.22 7.06
N GLN A 252 8.53 13.75 6.41
CA GLN A 252 8.30 15.18 6.29
C GLN A 252 7.44 15.62 7.48
N ASP A 253 7.89 16.64 8.20
CA ASP A 253 7.16 17.29 9.32
C ASP A 253 6.12 18.27 8.80
#